data_f318b2d9dd4abdde945ce0b8ea812602
#
_entry.id   f318b2d9dd4abdde945ce0b8ea812602
#
_cell.length_a   1.000
_cell.length_b   1.000
_cell.length_c   1.000
_cell.angle_alpha   90.00
_cell.angle_beta   90.00
_cell.angle_gamma   90.00
#
_symmetry.space_group_name_H-M   'P 1'
#
loop_
_entity.id
_entity.type
_entity.pdbx_description
1 polymer ?
#
loop_
_entity_poly.entity_id
_entity_poly.type
_entity_poly.pdbx_seq_one_letter_code
_entity_poly.pdbx_strand_id
1 'polypeptide(L)'
;ETKCKANENDHFEIDLSMDSLSKVSLLAFIENSFNISMSEEELENLNTLAKLSQHIEQSEHSVNSNTLTWKEILASKTEISLPKPGFMHWFTYHFSRILFSICYRFKVSGKHNLPKGPYIIVANHRCAIDGFLITTNFVRKINKEIFFFAKEKHWKSKFAQFFAQKNNIILMDINKNVRRSLQEMCAVLEKGKSIVIFPEGTRSMDNKMKKFKET
;
A
#
# COMPACT_ATOMS: atom_id res chain seq x y z
N GLU A 1 -4.62 -6.12 21.42
CA GLU A 1 -3.54 -6.17 22.44
C GLU A 1 -3.23 -7.63 22.75
N THR A 2 -2.32 -8.22 22.04
CA THR A 2 -1.78 -9.55 22.33
C THR A 2 -0.82 -9.42 23.49
N LYS A 3 -1.24 -9.87 24.68
CA LYS A 3 -0.32 -10.05 25.83
C LYS A 3 0.53 -11.30 25.61
N CYS A 4 1.43 -11.29 24.63
CA CYS A 4 2.51 -12.27 24.54
C CYS A 4 3.63 -11.82 25.47
N LYS A 5 4.09 -12.72 26.33
CA LYS A 5 5.38 -12.57 27.01
C LYS A 5 6.45 -12.87 25.98
N ALA A 6 7.05 -11.83 25.40
CA ALA A 6 8.16 -11.97 24.49
C ALA A 6 9.45 -12.28 25.27
N ASN A 7 10.25 -13.22 24.78
CA ASN A 7 11.61 -13.44 25.27
C ASN A 7 12.60 -12.64 24.43
N GLU A 8 13.76 -12.33 24.98
CA GLU A 8 14.77 -11.50 24.30
C GLU A 8 15.27 -12.10 22.98
N ASN A 9 15.22 -13.41 22.84
CA ASN A 9 15.70 -14.14 21.64
C ASN A 9 14.58 -14.50 20.67
N ASP A 10 13.32 -14.17 20.96
CA ASP A 10 12.22 -14.45 20.05
C ASP A 10 12.36 -13.65 18.76
N HIS A 11 12.18 -14.32 17.63
CA HIS A 11 12.21 -13.70 16.32
C HIS A 11 10.91 -12.94 16.06
N PHE A 12 11.01 -11.70 15.63
CA PHE A 12 9.86 -10.81 15.43
C PHE A 12 8.77 -11.40 14.53
N GLU A 13 9.14 -12.00 13.40
CA GLU A 13 8.17 -12.56 12.45
C GLU A 13 7.74 -13.98 12.82
N ILE A 14 8.69 -14.84 13.22
CA ILE A 14 8.45 -16.28 13.38
C ILE A 14 7.76 -16.55 14.71
N ASP A 15 8.29 -16.01 15.81
CA ASP A 15 7.84 -16.34 17.16
C ASP A 15 6.77 -15.36 17.65
N LEU A 16 6.92 -14.06 17.33
CA LEU A 16 6.00 -13.01 17.75
C LEU A 16 4.94 -12.68 16.69
N SER A 17 5.01 -13.30 15.51
CA SER A 17 4.06 -13.10 14.41
C SER A 17 3.86 -11.61 14.05
N MET A 18 4.92 -10.80 14.17
CA MET A 18 4.84 -9.39 13.81
C MET A 18 4.62 -9.23 12.31
N ASP A 19 3.54 -8.55 11.95
CA ASP A 19 3.25 -8.16 10.58
C ASP A 19 3.99 -6.87 10.19
N SER A 20 3.90 -6.48 8.92
CA SER A 20 4.56 -5.27 8.41
C SER A 20 4.10 -3.99 9.13
N LEU A 21 2.85 -3.94 9.58
CA LEU A 21 2.31 -2.79 10.30
C LEU A 21 2.88 -2.69 11.72
N SER A 22 3.01 -3.83 12.40
CA SER A 22 3.64 -3.92 13.71
C SER A 22 5.12 -3.52 13.65
N LYS A 23 5.84 -3.89 12.59
CA LYS A 23 7.23 -3.45 12.37
C LYS A 23 7.33 -1.93 12.20
N VAL A 24 6.43 -1.33 11.41
CA VAL A 24 6.39 0.14 11.25
C VAL A 24 6.06 0.84 12.57
N SER A 25 5.15 0.26 13.37
CA SER A 25 4.86 0.77 14.71
C SER A 25 6.08 0.70 15.63
N LEU A 26 6.83 -0.40 15.57
CA LEU A 26 8.07 -0.56 16.34
C LEU A 26 9.14 0.44 15.89
N LEU A 27 9.34 0.64 14.60
CA LEU A 27 10.27 1.64 14.06
C LEU A 27 9.89 3.05 14.52
N ALA A 28 8.61 3.41 14.43
CA ALA A 28 8.13 4.71 14.92
C ALA A 28 8.32 4.88 16.43
N PHE A 29 8.13 3.81 17.21
CA PHE A 29 8.41 3.82 18.64
C PHE A 29 9.91 4.04 18.93
N ILE A 30 10.80 3.34 18.21
CA ILE A 30 12.26 3.49 18.38
C ILE A 30 12.70 4.91 18.01
N GLU A 31 12.25 5.41 16.84
CA GLU A 31 12.58 6.76 16.38
C GLU A 31 12.18 7.82 17.40
N ASN A 32 11.00 7.66 18.00
CA ASN A 32 10.46 8.61 18.96
C ASN A 32 11.05 8.52 20.35
N SER A 33 11.23 7.27 20.84
CA SER A 33 11.67 7.04 22.21
C SER A 33 13.18 7.22 22.37
N PHE A 34 13.93 6.87 21.33
CA PHE A 34 15.39 6.84 21.36
C PHE A 34 16.05 7.83 20.39
N ASN A 35 15.25 8.53 19.56
CA ASN A 35 15.72 9.43 18.50
C ASN A 35 16.68 8.74 17.50
N ILE A 36 16.45 7.45 17.24
CA ILE A 36 17.19 6.64 16.28
C ILE A 36 16.34 6.47 15.02
N SER A 37 16.82 6.97 13.88
CA SER A 37 16.20 6.66 12.57
C SER A 37 16.76 5.35 12.06
N MET A 38 15.88 4.37 11.87
CA MET A 38 16.22 3.04 11.40
C MET A 38 15.34 2.66 10.20
N SER A 39 15.92 2.03 9.18
CA SER A 39 15.17 1.51 8.04
C SER A 39 14.51 0.17 8.34
N GLU A 40 13.50 -0.21 7.54
CA GLU A 40 12.88 -1.53 7.64
C GLU A 40 13.89 -2.67 7.36
N GLU A 41 14.85 -2.45 6.46
CA GLU A 41 15.92 -3.42 6.15
C GLU A 41 16.88 -3.61 7.35
N GLU A 42 17.17 -2.56 8.10
CA GLU A 42 17.98 -2.65 9.32
C GLU A 42 17.22 -3.40 10.42
N LEU A 43 15.93 -3.15 10.58
CA LEU A 43 15.09 -3.90 11.55
C LEU A 43 14.98 -5.39 11.18
N GLU A 44 14.94 -5.74 9.88
CA GLU A 44 14.95 -7.13 9.43
C GLU A 44 16.25 -7.86 9.79
N ASN A 45 17.38 -7.16 9.77
CA ASN A 45 18.68 -7.69 10.21
C ASN A 45 18.75 -7.85 11.74
N LEU A 46 18.08 -6.96 12.49
CA LEU A 46 17.96 -6.97 13.94
C LEU A 46 16.71 -7.73 14.40
N ASN A 47 16.51 -8.92 13.90
CA ASN A 47 15.30 -9.71 13.95
C ASN A 47 14.86 -10.24 15.32
N THR A 48 15.57 -9.91 16.40
CA THR A 48 15.25 -10.28 17.79
C THR A 48 15.35 -9.07 18.74
N LEU A 49 14.65 -9.12 19.87
CA LEU A 49 14.71 -8.06 20.88
C LEU A 49 16.14 -7.87 21.43
N ALA A 50 16.89 -8.95 21.62
CA ALA A 50 18.28 -8.87 22.11
C ALA A 50 19.19 -8.09 21.15
N LYS A 51 19.10 -8.35 19.83
CA LYS A 51 19.91 -7.62 18.84
C LYS A 51 19.47 -6.16 18.74
N LEU A 52 18.16 -5.92 18.79
CA LEU A 52 17.61 -4.58 18.73
C LEU A 52 18.02 -3.75 19.95
N SER A 53 17.92 -4.29 21.17
CA SER A 53 18.32 -3.59 22.39
C SER A 53 19.83 -3.28 22.39
N GLN A 54 20.66 -4.25 21.97
CA GLN A 54 22.09 -4.03 21.83
C GLN A 54 22.42 -2.92 20.82
N HIS A 55 21.70 -2.86 19.69
CA HIS A 55 21.89 -1.80 18.70
C HIS A 55 21.48 -0.42 19.26
N ILE A 56 20.38 -0.37 20.01
CA ILE A 56 19.92 0.86 20.69
C ILE A 56 20.94 1.33 21.74
N GLU A 57 21.45 0.42 22.56
CA GLU A 57 22.44 0.73 23.60
C GLU A 57 23.78 1.23 23.04
N GLN A 58 24.20 0.71 21.89
CA GLN A 58 25.45 1.13 21.21
C GLN A 58 25.34 2.50 20.53
N SER A 59 24.12 2.98 20.33
CA SER A 59 23.87 4.27 19.74
C SER A 59 23.72 5.31 20.85
N GLU A 60 24.49 6.43 20.86
CA GLU A 60 24.36 7.51 21.86
C GLU A 60 23.08 8.32 21.63
N HIS A 61 22.07 8.19 22.54
CA HIS A 61 20.77 8.82 22.33
C HIS A 61 20.18 9.49 23.57
N SER A 62 19.41 10.56 23.30
CA SER A 62 18.52 11.18 24.29
C SER A 62 17.15 10.48 24.21
N VAL A 63 16.74 9.85 25.29
CA VAL A 63 15.41 9.22 25.40
C VAL A 63 14.31 10.27 25.36
N ASN A 64 13.42 10.19 24.39
CA ASN A 64 12.26 11.08 24.25
C ASN A 64 10.96 10.26 24.46
N SER A 65 10.12 10.67 25.41
CA SER A 65 8.94 9.90 25.86
C SER A 65 7.67 10.06 25.00
N ASN A 66 7.75 10.80 23.89
CA ASN A 66 6.58 11.03 23.05
C ASN A 66 6.40 9.93 22.00
N THR A 67 5.45 9.01 22.22
CA THR A 67 5.07 8.01 21.20
C THR A 67 4.19 8.64 20.12
N LEU A 68 4.66 8.65 18.85
CA LEU A 68 3.85 9.09 17.71
C LEU A 68 2.67 8.15 17.51
N THR A 69 1.51 8.72 17.37
CA THR A 69 0.32 7.98 16.99
C THR A 69 0.35 7.67 15.50
N TRP A 70 -0.35 6.62 15.06
CA TRP A 70 -0.56 6.33 13.63
C TRP A 70 -1.06 7.55 12.86
N LYS A 71 -1.90 8.36 13.48
CA LYS A 71 -2.41 9.60 12.88
C LYS A 71 -1.28 10.58 12.55
N GLU A 72 -0.30 10.72 13.42
CA GLU A 72 0.85 11.61 13.21
C GLU A 72 1.82 11.03 12.17
N ILE A 73 2.04 9.71 12.19
CA ILE A 73 2.87 9.01 11.20
C ILE A 73 2.29 9.20 9.78
N LEU A 74 0.98 9.05 9.62
CA LEU A 74 0.31 9.17 8.34
C LEU A 74 0.11 10.64 7.92
N ALA A 75 0.00 11.56 8.87
CA ALA A 75 -0.12 13.01 8.62
C ALA A 75 1.22 13.66 8.25
N SER A 76 2.36 12.99 8.46
CA SER A 76 3.65 13.53 8.03
C SER A 76 3.65 13.66 6.50
N LYS A 77 3.81 14.90 6.02
CA LYS A 77 3.65 15.25 4.60
C LYS A 77 4.68 14.52 3.74
N THR A 78 4.20 13.62 2.93
CA THR A 78 4.99 13.01 1.86
C THR A 78 4.66 13.74 0.55
N GLU A 79 5.65 14.39 -0.05
CA GLU A 79 5.47 14.98 -1.37
C GLU A 79 5.37 13.85 -2.40
N ILE A 80 4.16 13.67 -2.93
CA ILE A 80 3.90 12.72 -4.00
C ILE A 80 3.59 13.45 -5.30
N SER A 81 4.31 13.11 -6.34
CA SER A 81 4.00 13.52 -7.70
C SER A 81 3.00 12.55 -8.31
N LEU A 82 1.73 12.92 -8.34
CA LEU A 82 0.70 12.06 -8.93
C LEU A 82 0.88 11.92 -10.44
N PRO A 83 0.72 10.69 -10.98
CA PRO A 83 0.57 10.49 -12.41
C PRO A 83 -0.50 11.38 -13.01
N LYS A 84 -0.20 12.00 -14.16
CA LYS A 84 -1.16 12.85 -14.87
C LYS A 84 -1.80 12.06 -16.01
N PRO A 85 -3.10 11.78 -15.96
CA PRO A 85 -3.80 11.07 -17.02
C PRO A 85 -3.82 11.92 -18.31
N GLY A 86 -3.23 11.37 -19.36
CA GLY A 86 -3.13 12.01 -20.68
C GLY A 86 -3.82 11.18 -21.78
N PHE A 87 -3.31 11.31 -23.01
CA PHE A 87 -3.80 10.56 -24.16
C PHE A 87 -3.70 9.03 -23.95
N MET A 88 -2.59 8.55 -23.38
CA MET A 88 -2.42 7.12 -23.10
C MET A 88 -3.51 6.57 -22.18
N HIS A 89 -3.83 7.30 -21.11
CA HIS A 89 -4.93 6.92 -20.20
C HIS A 89 -6.29 6.95 -20.91
N TRP A 90 -6.52 7.93 -21.77
CA TRP A 90 -7.73 8.00 -22.60
C TRP A 90 -7.83 6.79 -23.52
N PHE A 91 -6.75 6.47 -24.23
CA PHE A 91 -6.69 5.32 -25.13
C PHE A 91 -6.92 4.00 -24.39
N THR A 92 -6.18 3.78 -23.29
CA THR A 92 -6.31 2.57 -22.46
C THR A 92 -7.74 2.39 -21.94
N TYR A 93 -8.36 3.47 -21.47
CA TYR A 93 -9.74 3.44 -20.98
C TYR A 93 -10.74 3.04 -22.08
N HIS A 94 -10.71 3.71 -23.23
CA HIS A 94 -11.65 3.43 -24.30
C HIS A 94 -11.40 2.07 -24.95
N PHE A 95 -10.14 1.71 -25.18
CA PHE A 95 -9.76 0.42 -25.71
C PHE A 95 -10.21 -0.73 -24.79
N SER A 96 -9.92 -0.65 -23.53
CA SER A 96 -10.34 -1.66 -22.55
C SER A 96 -11.87 -1.76 -22.47
N ARG A 97 -12.56 -0.63 -22.49
CA ARG A 97 -14.02 -0.60 -22.44
C ARG A 97 -14.65 -1.29 -23.65
N ILE A 98 -14.14 -1.04 -24.85
CA ILE A 98 -14.61 -1.69 -26.09
C ILE A 98 -14.28 -3.19 -26.04
N LEU A 99 -13.03 -3.53 -25.76
CA LEU A 99 -12.58 -4.92 -25.69
C LEU A 99 -13.43 -5.74 -24.71
N PHE A 100 -13.63 -5.22 -23.50
CA PHE A 100 -14.41 -5.92 -22.48
C PHE A 100 -15.91 -5.96 -22.78
N SER A 101 -16.45 -4.96 -23.49
CA SER A 101 -17.84 -5.01 -23.96
C SER A 101 -18.06 -6.15 -24.97
N ILE A 102 -17.06 -6.43 -25.80
CA ILE A 102 -17.14 -7.48 -26.82
C ILE A 102 -16.87 -8.85 -26.19
N CYS A 103 -15.80 -8.96 -25.38
CA CYS A 103 -15.36 -10.24 -24.83
C CYS A 103 -16.15 -10.70 -23.61
N TYR A 104 -16.75 -9.76 -22.86
CA TYR A 104 -17.41 -10.05 -21.59
C TYR A 104 -18.77 -9.36 -21.49
N ARG A 105 -19.80 -10.10 -21.16
CA ARG A 105 -21.14 -9.57 -20.88
C ARG A 105 -21.22 -9.03 -19.45
N PHE A 106 -20.59 -7.88 -19.19
CA PHE A 106 -20.65 -7.28 -17.85
C PHE A 106 -22.02 -6.78 -17.48
N LYS A 107 -22.44 -7.13 -16.26
CA LYS A 107 -23.54 -6.46 -15.58
C LYS A 107 -22.96 -5.78 -14.34
N VAL A 108 -23.13 -4.47 -14.25
CA VAL A 108 -22.67 -3.67 -13.11
C VAL A 108 -23.90 -3.08 -12.43
N SER A 109 -24.05 -3.38 -11.15
CA SER A 109 -25.10 -2.85 -10.28
C SER A 109 -24.49 -2.03 -9.14
N GLY A 110 -25.31 -1.24 -8.46
CA GLY A 110 -24.90 -0.52 -7.26
C GLY A 110 -24.07 0.75 -7.49
N LYS A 111 -23.91 1.24 -8.72
CA LYS A 111 -23.16 2.49 -8.99
C LYS A 111 -23.70 3.71 -8.25
N HIS A 112 -24.97 3.71 -7.93
CA HIS A 112 -25.63 4.78 -7.17
C HIS A 112 -25.22 4.81 -5.69
N ASN A 113 -24.62 3.73 -5.17
CA ASN A 113 -24.15 3.64 -3.79
C ASN A 113 -22.75 4.25 -3.61
N LEU A 114 -22.08 4.69 -4.70
CA LEU A 114 -20.77 5.31 -4.58
C LEU A 114 -20.85 6.61 -3.79
N PRO A 115 -20.01 6.79 -2.75
CA PRO A 115 -19.99 8.01 -1.98
C PRO A 115 -19.52 9.21 -2.84
N LYS A 116 -19.87 10.40 -2.39
CA LYS A 116 -19.32 11.64 -2.95
C LYS A 116 -17.95 11.90 -2.28
N GLY A 117 -16.95 12.25 -3.08
CA GLY A 117 -15.60 12.57 -2.60
C GLY A 117 -14.62 11.41 -2.77
N PRO A 118 -13.44 11.49 -2.15
CA PRO A 118 -12.44 10.43 -2.20
C PRO A 118 -12.93 9.19 -1.43
N TYR A 119 -12.64 8.01 -1.96
CA TYR A 119 -13.00 6.73 -1.34
C TYR A 119 -11.96 5.66 -1.66
N ILE A 120 -11.97 4.61 -0.86
CA ILE A 120 -11.15 3.41 -1.06
C ILE A 120 -12.06 2.34 -1.67
N ILE A 121 -11.69 1.86 -2.86
CA ILE A 121 -12.32 0.71 -3.51
C ILE A 121 -11.58 -0.53 -3.06
N VAL A 122 -12.25 -1.40 -2.34
CA VAL A 122 -11.72 -2.69 -1.92
C VAL A 122 -12.29 -3.77 -2.82
N ALA A 123 -11.43 -4.53 -3.49
CA ALA A 123 -11.85 -5.58 -4.41
C ALA A 123 -11.03 -6.86 -4.23
N ASN A 124 -11.63 -8.01 -4.55
CA ASN A 124 -10.90 -9.25 -4.67
C ASN A 124 -9.99 -9.23 -5.91
N HIS A 125 -8.88 -9.98 -5.87
CA HIS A 125 -7.88 -10.01 -6.94
C HIS A 125 -7.74 -11.39 -7.55
N ARG A 126 -8.20 -11.54 -8.79
CA ARG A 126 -8.17 -12.82 -9.51
C ARG A 126 -7.21 -12.81 -10.69
N CYS A 127 -7.13 -11.69 -11.41
CA CYS A 127 -6.32 -11.61 -12.61
C CYS A 127 -5.66 -10.24 -12.79
N ALA A 128 -4.67 -10.16 -13.67
CA ALA A 128 -3.93 -8.92 -13.92
C ALA A 128 -4.79 -7.79 -14.52
N ILE A 129 -5.94 -8.12 -15.10
CA ILE A 129 -6.84 -7.14 -15.73
C ILE A 129 -7.92 -6.62 -14.79
N ASP A 130 -7.99 -7.06 -13.53
CA ASP A 130 -9.04 -6.62 -12.58
C ASP A 130 -9.08 -5.11 -12.42
N GLY A 131 -7.92 -4.45 -12.39
CA GLY A 131 -7.86 -3.00 -12.32
C GLY A 131 -8.56 -2.33 -13.52
N PHE A 132 -8.35 -2.84 -14.72
CA PHE A 132 -9.03 -2.33 -15.92
C PHE A 132 -10.52 -2.65 -15.91
N LEU A 133 -10.91 -3.85 -15.45
CA LEU A 133 -12.31 -4.23 -15.32
C LEU A 133 -13.06 -3.32 -14.34
N ILE A 134 -12.44 -2.97 -13.23
CA ILE A 134 -13.02 -2.05 -12.26
C ILE A 134 -13.18 -0.66 -12.89
N THR A 135 -12.10 -0.10 -13.44
CA THR A 135 -12.09 1.29 -13.88
C THR A 135 -12.89 1.55 -15.14
N THR A 136 -12.94 0.62 -16.09
CA THR A 136 -13.74 0.78 -17.33
C THR A 136 -15.25 0.86 -17.08
N ASN A 137 -15.71 0.42 -15.91
CA ASN A 137 -17.10 0.50 -15.50
C ASN A 137 -17.50 1.86 -14.91
N PHE A 138 -16.54 2.71 -14.56
CA PHE A 138 -16.80 4.09 -14.16
C PHE A 138 -16.90 5.02 -15.38
N VAL A 139 -17.62 6.13 -15.24
CA VAL A 139 -17.55 7.20 -16.23
C VAL A 139 -16.15 7.82 -16.22
N ARG A 140 -15.69 8.30 -17.39
CA ARG A 140 -14.34 8.80 -17.57
C ARG A 140 -13.93 9.86 -16.53
N LYS A 141 -14.85 10.73 -16.12
CA LYS A 141 -14.60 11.76 -15.10
C LYS A 141 -14.13 11.15 -13.79
N ILE A 142 -14.82 10.08 -13.34
CA ILE A 142 -14.48 9.35 -12.10
C ILE A 142 -13.22 8.52 -12.32
N ASN A 143 -13.08 7.84 -13.47
CA ASN A 143 -11.94 7.02 -13.79
C ASN A 143 -10.60 7.75 -13.67
N LYS A 144 -10.54 9.02 -14.07
CA LYS A 144 -9.34 9.85 -13.95
C LYS A 144 -8.90 10.14 -12.50
N GLU A 145 -9.83 10.01 -11.58
CA GLU A 145 -9.63 10.31 -10.15
C GLU A 145 -9.30 9.05 -9.33
N ILE A 146 -9.22 7.89 -9.99
CA ILE A 146 -8.94 6.60 -9.34
C ILE A 146 -7.49 6.22 -9.61
N PHE A 147 -6.77 5.89 -8.53
CA PHE A 147 -5.37 5.49 -8.55
C PHE A 147 -5.20 4.05 -8.06
N PHE A 148 -4.23 3.35 -8.62
CA PHE A 148 -3.85 2.00 -8.25
C PHE A 148 -2.47 2.01 -7.62
N PHE A 149 -2.27 1.14 -6.65
CA PHE A 149 -0.96 0.86 -6.09
C PHE A 149 -0.52 -0.54 -6.53
N ALA A 150 0.66 -0.62 -7.12
CA ALA A 150 1.21 -1.86 -7.65
C ALA A 150 2.63 -2.09 -7.16
N LYS A 151 2.98 -3.36 -6.89
CA LYS A 151 4.34 -3.74 -6.47
C LYS A 151 5.33 -3.49 -7.59
N GLU A 152 6.34 -2.65 -7.35
CA GLU A 152 7.37 -2.27 -8.31
C GLU A 152 8.09 -3.48 -8.94
N LYS A 153 8.28 -4.56 -8.19
CA LYS A 153 8.94 -5.78 -8.67
C LYS A 153 8.32 -6.39 -9.93
N HIS A 154 7.05 -6.10 -10.20
CA HIS A 154 6.35 -6.59 -11.40
C HIS A 154 6.44 -5.62 -12.60
N TRP A 155 7.03 -4.42 -12.41
CA TRP A 155 7.09 -3.32 -13.37
C TRP A 155 8.53 -2.93 -13.71
N LYS A 156 9.41 -3.94 -13.94
CA LYS A 156 10.86 -3.73 -14.11
C LYS A 156 11.24 -3.06 -15.42
N SER A 157 10.45 -3.23 -16.50
CA SER A 157 10.79 -2.63 -17.79
C SER A 157 10.47 -1.12 -17.81
N LYS A 158 11.30 -0.33 -18.49
CA LYS A 158 11.08 1.12 -18.69
C LYS A 158 9.71 1.40 -19.33
N PHE A 159 9.28 0.54 -20.26
CA PHE A 159 7.98 0.65 -20.90
C PHE A 159 6.83 0.44 -19.88
N ALA A 160 6.94 -0.58 -19.02
CA ALA A 160 5.94 -0.83 -17.98
C ALA A 160 5.85 0.35 -17.00
N GLN A 161 6.98 0.88 -16.56
CA GLN A 161 7.03 2.05 -15.67
C GLN A 161 6.40 3.29 -16.34
N PHE A 162 6.73 3.55 -17.60
CA PHE A 162 6.09 4.61 -18.38
C PHE A 162 4.57 4.40 -18.50
N PHE A 163 4.14 3.18 -18.79
CA PHE A 163 2.71 2.84 -18.85
C PHE A 163 2.03 3.09 -17.50
N ALA A 164 2.63 2.68 -16.39
CA ALA A 164 2.13 2.93 -15.05
C ALA A 164 1.92 4.43 -14.79
N GLN A 165 2.94 5.25 -15.05
CA GLN A 165 2.87 6.70 -14.90
C GLN A 165 1.76 7.36 -15.74
N LYS A 166 1.42 6.78 -16.89
CA LYS A 166 0.38 7.32 -17.77
C LYS A 166 -1.02 6.78 -17.48
N ASN A 167 -1.16 5.80 -16.58
CA ASN A 167 -2.42 5.12 -16.29
C ASN A 167 -2.80 5.13 -14.80
N ASN A 168 -2.41 6.17 -14.05
CA ASN A 168 -2.74 6.33 -12.63
C ASN A 168 -2.28 5.15 -11.74
N ILE A 169 -1.16 4.51 -12.09
CA ILE A 169 -0.59 3.43 -11.31
C ILE A 169 0.63 3.99 -10.58
N ILE A 170 0.61 3.95 -9.27
CA ILE A 170 1.71 4.33 -8.39
C ILE A 170 2.45 3.05 -8.04
N LEU A 171 3.74 3.02 -8.40
CA LEU A 171 4.60 1.88 -8.10
C LEU A 171 5.19 2.05 -6.71
N MET A 172 5.10 1.02 -5.89
CA MET A 172 5.58 1.02 -4.52
C MET A 172 6.31 -0.28 -4.19
N ASP A 173 7.28 -0.21 -3.31
CA ASP A 173 7.89 -1.37 -2.70
C ASP A 173 7.39 -1.55 -1.26
N ILE A 174 6.25 -2.21 -1.14
CA ILE A 174 5.61 -2.47 0.15
C ILE A 174 6.52 -3.30 1.07
N ASN A 175 7.44 -4.07 0.51
CA ASN A 175 8.31 -4.92 1.32
C ASN A 175 9.49 -4.14 1.92
N LYS A 176 9.87 -3.00 1.30
CA LYS A 176 11.01 -2.18 1.74
C LYS A 176 10.62 -0.95 2.55
N ASN A 177 9.41 -0.42 2.35
CA ASN A 177 9.01 0.81 3.03
C ASN A 177 7.48 0.92 3.12
N VAL A 178 6.89 0.18 4.06
CA VAL A 178 5.44 0.17 4.30
C VAL A 178 4.96 1.55 4.77
N ARG A 179 5.70 2.22 5.67
CA ARG A 179 5.37 3.57 6.17
C ARG A 179 5.17 4.54 5.02
N ARG A 180 6.15 4.63 4.11
CA ARG A 180 6.09 5.50 2.93
C ARG A 180 4.90 5.16 2.03
N SER A 181 4.67 3.87 1.80
CA SER A 181 3.56 3.40 0.98
C SER A 181 2.21 3.84 1.53
N LEU A 182 2.01 3.75 2.85
CA LEU A 182 0.79 4.23 3.52
C LEU A 182 0.67 5.76 3.46
N GLN A 183 1.76 6.49 3.67
CA GLN A 183 1.78 7.95 3.53
C GLN A 183 1.41 8.40 2.11
N GLU A 184 1.92 7.70 1.08
CA GLU A 184 1.55 7.96 -0.32
C GLU A 184 0.06 7.69 -0.58
N MET A 185 -0.52 6.64 0.00
CA MET A 185 -1.97 6.39 -0.08
C MET A 185 -2.77 7.53 0.57
N CYS A 186 -2.38 7.96 1.76
CA CYS A 186 -3.01 9.10 2.44
C CYS A 186 -2.90 10.38 1.61
N ALA A 187 -1.73 10.68 1.06
CA ALA A 187 -1.51 11.87 0.23
C ALA A 187 -2.37 11.87 -1.06
N VAL A 188 -2.65 10.70 -1.64
CA VAL A 188 -3.60 10.57 -2.77
C VAL A 188 -5.02 10.94 -2.33
N LEU A 189 -5.48 10.40 -1.19
CA LEU A 189 -6.82 10.67 -0.65
C LEU A 189 -6.98 12.15 -0.24
N GLU A 190 -5.96 12.76 0.38
CA GLU A 190 -5.94 14.19 0.74
C GLU A 190 -6.04 15.11 -0.49
N LYS A 191 -5.49 14.68 -1.63
CA LYS A 191 -5.66 15.40 -2.91
C LYS A 191 -7.05 15.19 -3.54
N GLY A 192 -7.99 14.60 -2.81
CA GLY A 192 -9.37 14.35 -3.26
C GLY A 192 -9.49 13.24 -4.29
N LYS A 193 -8.49 12.36 -4.40
CA LYS A 193 -8.48 11.22 -5.32
C LYS A 193 -8.89 9.94 -4.62
N SER A 194 -9.35 8.95 -5.37
CA SER A 194 -9.74 7.64 -4.85
C SER A 194 -8.68 6.60 -5.15
N ILE A 195 -8.60 5.56 -4.33
CA ILE A 195 -7.65 4.47 -4.51
C ILE A 195 -8.36 3.11 -4.64
N VAL A 196 -7.72 2.20 -5.35
CA VAL A 196 -8.13 0.78 -5.41
C VAL A 196 -7.09 -0.05 -4.71
N ILE A 197 -7.53 -0.88 -3.79
CA ILE A 197 -6.69 -1.85 -3.09
C ILE A 197 -7.24 -3.27 -3.25
N PHE A 198 -6.32 -4.23 -3.27
CA PHE A 198 -6.61 -5.65 -3.29
C PHE A 198 -6.09 -6.27 -1.99
N PRO A 199 -6.93 -6.41 -0.95
CA PRO A 199 -6.47 -6.78 0.40
C PRO A 199 -5.92 -8.20 0.49
N GLU A 200 -6.18 -9.05 -0.51
CA GLU A 200 -5.56 -10.37 -0.62
C GLU A 200 -4.05 -10.31 -0.85
N GLY A 201 -3.52 -9.17 -1.31
CA GLY A 201 -2.09 -8.94 -1.59
C GLY A 201 -1.48 -9.81 -2.69
N THR A 202 -2.20 -10.84 -3.13
CA THR A 202 -1.83 -11.77 -4.23
C THR A 202 -3.08 -12.20 -4.97
N ARG A 203 -2.90 -12.65 -6.23
CA ARG A 203 -4.01 -13.18 -7.03
C ARG A 203 -4.49 -14.52 -6.51
N SER A 204 -5.80 -14.73 -6.47
CA SER A 204 -6.42 -16.03 -6.17
C SER A 204 -6.39 -16.91 -7.42
N MET A 205 -5.83 -18.12 -7.30
CA MET A 205 -5.72 -19.07 -8.42
C MET A 205 -6.81 -20.15 -8.40
N ASP A 206 -7.49 -20.31 -7.28
CA ASP A 206 -8.44 -21.40 -7.00
C ASP A 206 -9.91 -20.97 -7.02
N ASN A 207 -10.22 -19.83 -7.61
CA ASN A 207 -11.56 -19.22 -7.65
C ASN A 207 -12.19 -18.94 -6.27
N LYS A 208 -11.44 -19.06 -5.18
CA LYS A 208 -11.89 -18.73 -3.83
C LYS A 208 -11.28 -17.39 -3.41
N MET A 209 -12.02 -16.61 -2.68
CA MET A 209 -11.51 -15.40 -2.05
C MET A 209 -10.51 -15.80 -0.97
N LYS A 210 -9.29 -15.30 -1.04
CA LYS A 210 -8.28 -15.51 -0.02
C LYS A 210 -8.58 -14.71 1.22
N LYS A 211 -8.07 -15.15 2.38
CA LYS A 211 -8.07 -14.30 3.57
C LYS A 211 -7.40 -12.97 3.24
N PHE A 212 -8.01 -11.90 3.71
CA PHE A 212 -7.37 -10.60 3.68
C PHE A 212 -6.12 -10.66 4.54
N LYS A 213 -5.04 -10.06 4.07
CA LYS A 213 -3.87 -9.91 4.91
C LYS A 213 -4.26 -8.97 6.04
N GLU A 214 -4.15 -9.45 7.25
CA GLU A 214 -4.19 -8.63 8.45
C GLU A 214 -2.88 -7.82 8.42
N THR A 215 -2.98 -6.52 8.15
CA THR A 215 -1.87 -5.56 8.22
C THR A 215 -2.09 -4.62 9.38
#